data_f6d30330571a64493a6437fd7227f557
#
_entry.id   f6d30330571a64493a6437fd7227f557
#
_cell.length_a   1.000
_cell.length_b   1.000
_cell.length_c   1.000
_cell.angle_alpha   90.00
_cell.angle_beta   90.00
_cell.angle_gamma   90.00
#
_symmetry.space_group_name_H-M   'P 1'
#
loop_
_entity.id
_entity.type
_entity.pdbx_description
1 polymer ?
#
loop_
_entity_poly.entity_id
_entity_poly.type
_entity_poly.pdbx_seq_one_letter_code
_entity_poly.pdbx_strand_id
1 'polypeptide(L)'
;FETLKKIKVLKKISFKFKKGKIYSLVGPSGSGKSTLLNLLSLIDRPSSGSVNIGNELINFNKSKYNDILRANKIGIIYQQDNLLSDFTALENVYLASLAAGNKKEKSINDANILLKKVGLHNRSHHFPPELSGGEKQRVSIARALINNPQIILADEPTGSLDIETAKGIFEIIKKQINSDRLIIFATHNRFFANKSDCLLELVNGNIKTINVRV
;
A
#
# COMPACT_ATOMS: atom_id res chain seq x y z
N PHE A 1 15.34 13.82 33.79
CA PHE A 1 14.45 13.06 32.92
C PHE A 1 13.65 14.08 32.11
N GLU A 2 14.04 14.35 30.84
CA GLU A 2 13.25 15.16 29.94
C GLU A 2 11.98 14.39 29.57
N THR A 3 10.82 14.93 29.93
CA THR A 3 9.52 14.43 29.49
C THR A 3 9.45 14.62 27.97
N LEU A 4 9.58 13.52 27.20
CA LEU A 4 9.36 13.50 25.77
C LEU A 4 7.96 14.07 25.47
N LYS A 5 7.92 15.26 24.86
CA LYS A 5 6.66 15.87 24.41
C LYS A 5 5.96 14.91 23.45
N LYS A 6 4.77 14.44 23.81
CA LYS A 6 3.94 13.61 22.92
C LYS A 6 3.57 14.44 21.69
N ILE A 7 4.10 14.07 20.54
CA ILE A 7 3.81 14.72 19.26
C ILE A 7 2.48 14.18 18.73
N LYS A 8 1.48 15.05 18.55
CA LYS A 8 0.23 14.70 17.88
C LYS A 8 0.40 14.82 16.36
N VAL A 9 0.66 13.71 15.71
CA VAL A 9 0.89 13.64 14.24
C VAL A 9 -0.42 13.83 13.48
N LEU A 10 -1.48 13.11 13.87
CA LEU A 10 -2.81 13.21 13.27
C LEU A 10 -3.80 13.82 14.27
N LYS A 11 -4.71 14.69 13.78
CA LYS A 11 -5.62 15.46 14.65
C LYS A 11 -7.06 15.33 14.15
N LYS A 12 -7.89 14.57 14.89
CA LYS A 12 -9.36 14.47 14.66
C LYS A 12 -9.74 14.21 13.20
N ILE A 13 -9.02 13.28 12.52
CA ILE A 13 -9.36 12.90 11.16
C ILE A 13 -10.68 12.12 11.19
N SER A 14 -11.67 12.61 10.44
CA SER A 14 -12.90 11.88 10.13
C SER A 14 -13.08 11.90 8.63
N PHE A 15 -12.86 10.74 7.98
CA PHE A 15 -12.94 10.63 6.52
C PHE A 15 -13.42 9.24 6.11
N LYS A 16 -14.27 9.18 5.08
CA LYS A 16 -14.79 7.93 4.51
C LYS A 16 -14.27 7.75 3.09
N PHE A 17 -13.40 6.77 2.90
CA PHE A 17 -12.95 6.34 1.58
C PHE A 17 -14.02 5.44 0.93
N LYS A 18 -14.28 5.64 -0.36
CA LYS A 18 -15.25 4.84 -1.13
C LYS A 18 -14.52 3.85 -2.02
N LYS A 19 -15.08 2.65 -2.18
CA LYS A 19 -14.64 1.66 -3.16
C LYS A 19 -14.81 2.22 -4.59
N GLY A 20 -14.09 1.65 -5.55
CA GLY A 20 -14.12 2.08 -6.95
C GLY A 20 -13.42 3.41 -7.19
N LYS A 21 -12.64 3.92 -6.25
CA LYS A 21 -11.96 5.22 -6.35
C LYS A 21 -10.48 5.11 -6.00
N ILE A 22 -9.70 5.95 -6.67
CA ILE A 22 -8.28 6.21 -6.37
C ILE A 22 -8.19 7.53 -5.63
N TYR A 23 -7.64 7.50 -4.43
CA TYR A 23 -7.36 8.68 -3.63
C TYR A 23 -5.86 8.96 -3.64
N SER A 24 -5.47 10.17 -4.01
CA SER A 24 -4.11 10.64 -3.77
C SER A 24 -4.06 11.45 -2.49
N LEU A 25 -3.11 11.13 -1.63
CA LEU A 25 -2.83 11.83 -0.39
C LEU A 25 -1.53 12.62 -0.56
N VAL A 26 -1.63 13.94 -0.63
CA VAL A 26 -0.48 14.85 -0.74
C VAL A 26 -0.26 15.59 0.57
N GLY A 27 0.91 16.20 0.71
CA GLY A 27 1.28 17.02 1.86
C GLY A 27 2.79 17.06 2.04
N PRO A 28 3.32 18.01 2.80
CA PRO A 28 4.76 18.12 3.04
C PRO A 28 5.33 16.88 3.74
N SER A 29 6.65 16.73 3.72
CA SER A 29 7.32 15.71 4.51
C SER A 29 6.98 15.88 5.99
N GLY A 30 6.78 14.78 6.71
CA GLY A 30 6.41 14.82 8.13
C GLY A 30 4.93 15.20 8.40
N SER A 31 4.08 15.43 7.40
CA SER A 31 2.66 15.75 7.61
C SER A 31 1.82 14.62 8.20
N GLY A 32 2.34 13.38 8.24
CA GLY A 32 1.66 12.21 8.78
C GLY A 32 1.05 11.26 7.74
N LYS A 33 1.41 11.37 6.44
CA LYS A 33 0.89 10.49 5.37
C LYS A 33 1.17 9.02 5.68
N SER A 34 2.43 8.66 5.93
CA SER A 34 2.82 7.28 6.28
C SER A 34 2.17 6.82 7.59
N THR A 35 2.04 7.70 8.58
CA THR A 35 1.32 7.38 9.83
C THR A 35 -0.15 7.05 9.56
N LEU A 36 -0.81 7.83 8.69
CA LEU A 36 -2.19 7.52 8.30
C LEU A 36 -2.29 6.19 7.57
N LEU A 37 -1.38 5.91 6.62
CA LEU A 37 -1.36 4.64 5.90
C LEU A 37 -1.09 3.46 6.85
N ASN A 38 -0.21 3.61 7.82
CA ASN A 38 0.06 2.58 8.83
C ASN A 38 -1.16 2.28 9.72
N LEU A 39 -1.94 3.30 10.08
CA LEU A 39 -3.21 3.10 10.78
C LEU A 39 -4.24 2.37 9.92
N LEU A 40 -4.38 2.78 8.65
CA LEU A 40 -5.30 2.15 7.70
C LEU A 40 -4.88 0.73 7.32
N SER A 41 -3.58 0.43 7.38
CA SER A 41 -3.05 -0.92 7.16
C SER A 41 -3.11 -1.83 8.39
N LEU A 42 -3.59 -1.34 9.52
CA LEU A 42 -3.66 -2.07 10.80
C LEU A 42 -2.28 -2.49 11.35
N ILE A 43 -1.20 -1.81 10.95
CA ILE A 43 0.15 -1.99 11.51
C ILE A 43 0.24 -1.21 12.83
N ASP A 44 -0.18 0.06 12.80
CA ASP A 44 -0.25 0.92 13.98
C ASP A 44 -1.68 0.99 14.51
N ARG A 45 -1.81 1.34 15.79
CA ARG A 45 -3.10 1.62 16.42
C ARG A 45 -3.26 3.11 16.72
N PRO A 46 -4.46 3.68 16.55
CA PRO A 46 -4.69 5.07 16.90
C PRO A 46 -4.62 5.26 18.42
N SER A 47 -4.11 6.42 18.87
CA SER A 47 -4.15 6.81 20.29
C SER A 47 -5.58 7.05 20.79
N SER A 48 -6.49 7.46 19.88
CA SER A 48 -7.91 7.65 20.13
C SER A 48 -8.67 7.62 18.81
N GLY A 49 -10.00 7.38 18.87
CA GLY A 49 -10.84 7.24 17.69
C GLY A 49 -10.92 5.79 17.21
N SER A 50 -11.40 5.59 15.98
CA SER A 50 -11.68 4.27 15.44
C SER A 50 -11.38 4.17 13.96
N VAL A 51 -11.15 2.95 13.47
CA VAL A 51 -11.04 2.60 12.07
C VAL A 51 -12.11 1.58 11.74
N ASN A 52 -12.84 1.79 10.64
CA ASN A 52 -13.79 0.82 10.10
C ASN A 52 -13.32 0.34 8.73
N ILE A 53 -13.41 -0.96 8.47
CA ILE A 53 -13.21 -1.56 7.15
C ILE A 53 -14.52 -2.20 6.71
N GLY A 54 -15.15 -1.61 5.69
CA GLY A 54 -16.53 -1.93 5.37
C GLY A 54 -17.47 -1.55 6.51
N ASN A 55 -18.23 -2.53 7.00
CA ASN A 55 -19.15 -2.36 8.14
C ASN A 55 -18.53 -2.82 9.47
N GLU A 56 -17.26 -3.21 9.49
CA GLU A 56 -16.60 -3.77 10.66
C GLU A 56 -15.76 -2.72 11.38
N LEU A 57 -16.04 -2.52 12.67
CA LEU A 57 -15.24 -1.72 13.58
C LEU A 57 -14.00 -2.52 14.00
N ILE A 58 -12.81 -2.00 13.71
CA ILE A 58 -11.55 -2.68 14.02
C ILE A 58 -11.24 -2.62 15.52
N ASN A 59 -11.07 -3.80 16.10
CA ASN A 59 -10.60 -3.94 17.47
C ASN A 59 -9.09 -4.19 17.50
N PHE A 60 -8.31 -3.15 17.78
CA PHE A 60 -6.85 -3.22 17.79
C PHE A 60 -6.25 -4.13 18.90
N ASN A 61 -7.05 -4.58 19.87
CA ASN A 61 -6.61 -5.56 20.87
C ASN A 61 -6.63 -7.00 20.32
N LYS A 62 -7.26 -7.26 19.20
CA LYS A 62 -7.31 -8.57 18.52
C LYS A 62 -6.21 -8.70 17.48
N SER A 63 -4.93 -8.71 17.87
CA SER A 63 -3.79 -8.67 16.95
C SER A 63 -3.82 -9.78 15.89
N LYS A 64 -3.99 -11.04 16.28
CA LYS A 64 -4.08 -12.19 15.33
C LYS A 64 -5.19 -12.03 14.31
N TYR A 65 -6.35 -11.54 14.71
CA TYR A 65 -7.46 -11.28 13.82
C TYR A 65 -7.13 -10.16 12.82
N ASN A 66 -6.53 -9.07 13.31
CA ASN A 66 -6.12 -7.95 12.47
C ASN A 66 -5.02 -8.36 11.47
N ASP A 67 -4.11 -9.27 11.85
CA ASP A 67 -3.09 -9.82 10.96
C ASP A 67 -3.72 -10.62 9.81
N ILE A 68 -4.71 -11.47 10.10
CA ILE A 68 -5.46 -12.23 9.11
C ILE A 68 -6.26 -11.27 8.20
N LEU A 69 -6.91 -10.26 8.77
CA LEU A 69 -7.67 -9.26 8.04
C LEU A 69 -6.75 -8.48 7.09
N ARG A 70 -5.60 -8.01 7.59
CA ARG A 70 -4.57 -7.33 6.80
C ARG A 70 -4.10 -8.20 5.65
N ALA A 71 -3.69 -9.44 5.93
CA ALA A 71 -3.17 -10.36 4.93
C ALA A 71 -4.17 -10.63 3.79
N ASN A 72 -5.47 -10.65 4.08
CA ASN A 72 -6.51 -10.96 3.10
C ASN A 72 -7.16 -9.74 2.43
N LYS A 73 -7.19 -8.58 3.10
CA LYS A 73 -7.95 -7.41 2.62
C LYS A 73 -7.11 -6.23 2.20
N ILE A 74 -5.84 -6.16 2.62
CA ILE A 74 -5.02 -4.97 2.45
C ILE A 74 -3.70 -5.35 1.75
N GLY A 75 -3.44 -4.73 0.61
CA GLY A 75 -2.13 -4.78 -0.06
C GLY A 75 -1.36 -3.50 0.25
N ILE A 76 -0.11 -3.62 0.68
CA ILE A 76 0.73 -2.47 1.03
C ILE A 76 1.92 -2.42 0.08
N ILE A 77 2.15 -1.25 -0.51
CA ILE A 77 3.28 -0.96 -1.39
C ILE A 77 4.05 0.20 -0.74
N TYR A 78 5.30 -0.04 -0.39
CA TYR A 78 6.16 0.95 0.27
C TYR A 78 7.05 1.69 -0.74
N GLN A 79 7.60 2.82 -0.33
CA GLN A 79 8.60 3.56 -1.07
C GLN A 79 9.89 2.74 -1.25
N GLN A 80 10.36 2.11 -0.17
CA GLN A 80 11.38 1.06 -0.24
C GLN A 80 10.66 -0.26 -0.44
N ASP A 81 11.15 -1.07 -1.37
CA ASP A 81 10.49 -2.32 -1.76
C ASP A 81 10.31 -3.32 -0.60
N ASN A 82 11.17 -3.24 0.43
CA ASN A 82 11.16 -4.09 1.62
C ASN A 82 11.09 -5.60 1.25
N LEU A 83 11.83 -5.98 0.22
CA LEU A 83 11.94 -7.38 -0.18
C LEU A 83 12.87 -8.13 0.77
N LEU A 84 12.57 -9.39 0.98
CA LEU A 84 13.41 -10.31 1.73
C LEU A 84 14.60 -10.70 0.84
N SER A 85 15.81 -10.27 1.19
CA SER A 85 17.03 -10.43 0.38
C SER A 85 17.41 -11.87 0.11
N ASP A 86 17.09 -12.78 1.05
CA ASP A 86 17.44 -14.19 0.99
C ASP A 86 16.41 -15.05 0.24
N PHE A 87 15.39 -14.41 -0.34
CA PHE A 87 14.32 -15.03 -1.09
C PHE A 87 14.25 -14.45 -2.50
N THR A 88 14.00 -15.31 -3.48
CA THR A 88 13.81 -14.92 -4.88
C THR A 88 12.58 -14.01 -5.05
N ALA A 89 12.44 -13.40 -6.21
CA ALA A 89 11.25 -12.60 -6.56
C ALA A 89 9.95 -13.42 -6.41
N LEU A 90 9.96 -14.68 -6.88
CA LEU A 90 8.84 -15.61 -6.75
C LEU A 90 8.49 -15.87 -5.27
N GLU A 91 9.50 -16.16 -4.46
CA GLU A 91 9.33 -16.42 -3.04
C GLU A 91 8.80 -15.21 -2.28
N ASN A 92 9.34 -14.03 -2.55
CA ASN A 92 8.83 -12.78 -1.98
C ASN A 92 7.34 -12.58 -2.23
N VAL A 93 6.83 -13.02 -3.38
CA VAL A 93 5.40 -12.89 -3.72
C VAL A 93 4.58 -13.99 -3.06
N TYR A 94 4.95 -15.28 -3.21
CA TYR A 94 4.10 -16.35 -2.69
C TYR A 94 4.09 -16.46 -1.16
N LEU A 95 5.14 -16.02 -0.47
CA LEU A 95 5.18 -16.01 1.01
C LEU A 95 4.05 -15.17 1.60
N ALA A 96 3.68 -14.06 0.95
CA ALA A 96 2.52 -13.26 1.39
C ALA A 96 1.20 -14.04 1.25
N SER A 97 1.09 -14.94 0.28
CA SER A 97 -0.07 -15.81 0.11
C SER A 97 -0.11 -16.91 1.18
N LEU A 98 1.05 -17.49 1.51
CA LEU A 98 1.16 -18.47 2.60
C LEU A 98 0.78 -17.84 3.95
N ALA A 99 1.22 -16.60 4.21
CA ALA A 99 0.88 -15.87 5.43
C ALA A 99 -0.64 -15.61 5.57
N ALA A 100 -1.37 -15.58 4.45
CA ALA A 100 -2.84 -15.51 4.44
C ALA A 100 -3.53 -16.87 4.61
N GLY A 101 -2.76 -17.97 4.76
CA GLY A 101 -3.28 -19.32 4.96
C GLY A 101 -3.55 -20.12 3.68
N ASN A 102 -3.10 -19.63 2.52
CA ASN A 102 -3.28 -20.35 1.25
C ASN A 102 -2.32 -21.55 1.12
N LYS A 103 -2.70 -22.55 0.32
CA LYS A 103 -1.86 -23.73 0.03
C LYS A 103 -0.65 -23.34 -0.81
N LYS A 104 0.51 -23.96 -0.58
CA LYS A 104 1.80 -23.66 -1.24
C LYS A 104 1.72 -23.72 -2.76
N GLU A 105 1.17 -24.82 -3.31
CA GLU A 105 1.07 -25.01 -4.76
C GLU A 105 0.25 -23.89 -5.44
N LYS A 106 -0.91 -23.55 -4.87
CA LYS A 106 -1.73 -22.45 -5.35
C LYS A 106 -0.96 -21.13 -5.26
N SER A 107 -0.29 -20.86 -4.13
CA SER A 107 0.46 -19.62 -3.90
C SER A 107 1.59 -19.43 -4.92
N ILE A 108 2.32 -20.50 -5.25
CA ILE A 108 3.37 -20.48 -6.28
C ILE A 108 2.79 -20.19 -7.67
N ASN A 109 1.69 -20.87 -8.02
CA ASN A 109 1.03 -20.65 -9.31
C ASN A 109 0.53 -19.22 -9.46
N ASP A 110 -0.19 -18.70 -8.46
CA ASP A 110 -0.73 -17.34 -8.44
C ASP A 110 0.40 -16.29 -8.50
N ALA A 111 1.52 -16.55 -7.81
CA ALA A 111 2.69 -15.67 -7.83
C ALA A 111 3.34 -15.62 -9.22
N ASN A 112 3.48 -16.76 -9.91
CA ASN A 112 3.98 -16.80 -11.30
C ASN A 112 3.09 -15.99 -12.25
N ILE A 113 1.76 -16.13 -12.11
CA ILE A 113 0.79 -15.35 -12.91
C ILE A 113 0.97 -13.85 -12.66
N LEU A 114 1.13 -13.44 -11.41
CA LEU A 114 1.30 -12.02 -11.05
C LEU A 114 2.64 -11.47 -11.54
N LEU A 115 3.74 -12.21 -11.37
CA LEU A 115 5.04 -11.80 -11.89
C LEU A 115 5.02 -11.63 -13.40
N LYS A 116 4.33 -12.52 -14.12
CA LYS A 116 4.10 -12.36 -15.57
C LYS A 116 3.30 -11.09 -15.88
N LYS A 117 2.24 -10.79 -15.12
CA LYS A 117 1.41 -9.57 -15.30
C LYS A 117 2.18 -8.29 -15.07
N VAL A 118 3.17 -8.27 -14.17
CA VAL A 118 4.03 -7.10 -13.94
C VAL A 118 5.30 -7.11 -14.79
N GLY A 119 5.43 -8.04 -15.77
CA GLY A 119 6.54 -8.10 -16.71
C GLY A 119 7.83 -8.67 -16.14
N LEU A 120 7.75 -9.55 -15.14
CA LEU A 120 8.91 -10.15 -14.47
C LEU A 120 8.99 -11.67 -14.60
N HIS A 121 8.36 -12.27 -15.62
CA HIS A 121 8.37 -13.72 -15.80
C HIS A 121 9.79 -14.30 -15.83
N ASN A 122 10.69 -13.66 -16.57
CA ASN A 122 12.09 -14.10 -16.73
C ASN A 122 12.99 -13.70 -15.52
N ARG A 123 12.43 -13.04 -14.52
CA ARG A 123 13.11 -12.59 -13.31
C ARG A 123 12.61 -13.30 -12.04
N SER A 124 11.71 -14.26 -12.18
CA SER A 124 11.06 -14.93 -11.02
C SER A 124 12.03 -15.59 -10.05
N HIS A 125 13.16 -16.11 -10.54
CA HIS A 125 14.18 -16.79 -9.73
C HIS A 125 15.37 -15.90 -9.33
N HIS A 126 15.34 -14.60 -9.69
CA HIS A 126 16.37 -13.65 -9.26
C HIS A 126 16.14 -13.21 -7.80
N PHE A 127 17.23 -13.00 -7.10
CA PHE A 127 17.24 -12.40 -5.77
C PHE A 127 17.16 -10.87 -5.85
N PRO A 128 16.64 -10.18 -4.81
CA PRO A 128 16.52 -8.73 -4.82
C PRO A 128 17.80 -7.97 -5.21
N PRO A 129 19.02 -8.35 -4.78
CA PRO A 129 20.24 -7.66 -5.22
C PRO A 129 20.49 -7.70 -6.73
N GLU A 130 19.94 -8.68 -7.44
CA GLU A 130 20.10 -8.86 -8.89
C GLU A 130 19.07 -8.08 -9.72
N LEU A 131 18.11 -7.43 -9.05
CA LEU A 131 17.02 -6.70 -9.67
C LEU A 131 17.28 -5.19 -9.63
N SER A 132 16.90 -4.50 -10.72
CA SER A 132 16.86 -3.04 -10.76
C SER A 132 15.81 -2.49 -9.77
N GLY A 133 15.90 -1.20 -9.41
CA GLY A 133 14.92 -0.57 -8.50
C GLY A 133 13.48 -0.68 -9.00
N GLY A 134 13.25 -0.50 -10.30
CA GLY A 134 11.93 -0.67 -10.92
C GLY A 134 11.44 -2.12 -10.92
N GLU A 135 12.34 -3.11 -11.07
CA GLU A 135 12.00 -4.54 -10.97
C GLU A 135 11.64 -4.91 -9.53
N LYS A 136 12.42 -4.46 -8.54
CA LYS A 136 12.10 -4.64 -7.11
C LYS A 136 10.72 -4.08 -6.77
N GLN A 137 10.42 -2.88 -7.26
CA GLN A 137 9.12 -2.26 -7.02
C GLN A 137 7.98 -3.04 -7.68
N ARG A 138 8.18 -3.62 -8.87
CA ARG A 138 7.20 -4.51 -9.49
C ARG A 138 6.99 -5.82 -8.70
N VAL A 139 8.06 -6.38 -8.10
CA VAL A 139 7.92 -7.53 -7.18
C VAL A 139 7.11 -7.14 -5.94
N SER A 140 7.39 -5.98 -5.34
CA SER A 140 6.64 -5.46 -4.19
C SER A 140 5.16 -5.26 -4.51
N ILE A 141 4.82 -4.77 -5.71
CA ILE A 141 3.43 -4.66 -6.18
C ILE A 141 2.81 -6.05 -6.34
N ALA A 142 3.49 -7.00 -6.97
CA ALA A 142 2.97 -8.37 -7.11
C ALA A 142 2.70 -9.00 -5.74
N ARG A 143 3.62 -8.82 -4.77
CA ARG A 143 3.45 -9.25 -3.38
C ARG A 143 2.22 -8.62 -2.73
N ALA A 144 2.00 -7.33 -2.92
CA ALA A 144 0.82 -6.65 -2.37
C ALA A 144 -0.50 -7.14 -2.98
N LEU A 145 -0.48 -7.65 -4.22
CA LEU A 145 -1.67 -8.07 -4.98
C LEU A 145 -2.02 -9.55 -4.85
N ILE A 146 -1.12 -10.40 -4.31
CA ILE A 146 -1.25 -11.86 -4.38
C ILE A 146 -2.55 -12.38 -3.77
N ASN A 147 -3.03 -11.75 -2.70
CA ASN A 147 -4.26 -12.12 -2.00
C ASN A 147 -5.51 -11.37 -2.52
N ASN A 148 -5.43 -10.75 -3.70
CA ASN A 148 -6.52 -10.00 -4.31
C ASN A 148 -7.17 -8.98 -3.34
N PRO A 149 -6.42 -8.05 -2.73
CA PRO A 149 -6.88 -7.17 -1.68
C PRO A 149 -7.98 -6.22 -2.15
N GLN A 150 -8.90 -5.87 -1.23
CA GLN A 150 -9.93 -4.85 -1.47
C GLN A 150 -9.39 -3.42 -1.27
N ILE A 151 -8.30 -3.27 -0.53
CA ILE A 151 -7.66 -1.99 -0.23
C ILE A 151 -6.20 -2.08 -0.65
N ILE A 152 -5.74 -1.16 -1.47
CA ILE A 152 -4.32 -0.99 -1.79
C ILE A 152 -3.86 0.33 -1.19
N LEU A 153 -2.84 0.25 -0.34
CA LEU A 153 -2.18 1.41 0.27
C LEU A 153 -0.78 1.51 -0.33
N ALA A 154 -0.48 2.62 -1.00
CA ALA A 154 0.81 2.85 -1.63
C ALA A 154 1.46 4.11 -1.02
N ASP A 155 2.57 3.93 -0.31
CA ASP A 155 3.32 5.03 0.31
C ASP A 155 4.53 5.37 -0.55
N GLU A 156 4.47 6.49 -1.27
CA GLU A 156 5.52 7.00 -2.17
C GLU A 156 6.11 5.92 -3.12
N PRO A 157 5.28 5.07 -3.77
CA PRO A 157 5.76 3.87 -4.48
C PRO A 157 6.62 4.17 -5.72
N THR A 158 6.79 5.44 -6.06
CA THR A 158 7.57 5.92 -7.20
C THR A 158 8.69 6.87 -6.79
N GLY A 159 8.86 7.13 -5.49
CA GLY A 159 9.69 8.22 -4.98
C GLY A 159 11.20 8.04 -5.20
N SER A 160 11.67 6.81 -5.39
CA SER A 160 13.08 6.46 -5.63
C SER A 160 13.39 6.10 -7.08
N LEU A 161 12.44 6.28 -8.01
CA LEU A 161 12.55 5.82 -9.39
C LEU A 161 12.69 7.00 -10.36
N ASP A 162 13.33 6.73 -11.50
CA ASP A 162 13.30 7.66 -12.63
C ASP A 162 11.88 7.86 -13.18
N ILE A 163 11.66 8.94 -13.92
CA ILE A 163 10.31 9.35 -14.36
C ILE A 163 9.63 8.29 -15.22
N GLU A 164 10.34 7.63 -16.14
CA GLU A 164 9.73 6.66 -17.06
C GLU A 164 9.35 5.38 -16.31
N THR A 165 10.23 4.88 -15.45
CA THR A 165 9.93 3.75 -14.55
C THR A 165 8.76 4.10 -13.62
N ALA A 166 8.76 5.30 -13.04
CA ALA A 166 7.70 5.77 -12.16
C ALA A 166 6.32 5.82 -12.85
N LYS A 167 6.27 6.27 -14.12
CA LYS A 167 5.04 6.21 -14.93
C LYS A 167 4.54 4.78 -15.11
N GLY A 168 5.44 3.85 -15.45
CA GLY A 168 5.11 2.43 -15.58
C GLY A 168 4.54 1.84 -14.30
N ILE A 169 5.18 2.10 -13.15
CA ILE A 169 4.72 1.67 -11.82
C ILE A 169 3.33 2.24 -11.51
N PHE A 170 3.13 3.54 -11.74
CA PHE A 170 1.83 4.17 -11.50
C PHE A 170 0.70 3.53 -12.33
N GLU A 171 0.95 3.26 -13.62
CA GLU A 171 -0.04 2.62 -14.50
C GLU A 171 -0.34 1.17 -14.07
N ILE A 172 0.65 0.41 -13.57
CA ILE A 172 0.42 -0.93 -13.00
C ILE A 172 -0.53 -0.83 -11.80
N ILE A 173 -0.30 0.11 -10.87
CA ILE A 173 -1.15 0.31 -9.69
C ILE A 173 -2.54 0.79 -10.11
N LYS A 174 -2.63 1.77 -11.01
CA LYS A 174 -3.89 2.33 -11.49
C LYS A 174 -4.79 1.29 -12.15
N LYS A 175 -4.22 0.37 -12.93
CA LYS A 175 -4.95 -0.74 -13.57
C LYS A 175 -5.56 -1.72 -12.56
N GLN A 176 -5.21 -1.64 -11.27
CA GLN A 176 -5.79 -2.51 -10.25
C GLN A 176 -7.16 -2.03 -9.76
N ILE A 177 -7.60 -0.81 -10.12
CA ILE A 177 -8.90 -0.30 -9.69
C ILE A 177 -10.05 -1.08 -10.35
N ASN A 178 -11.05 -1.36 -9.57
CA ASN A 178 -12.34 -1.92 -10.00
C ASN A 178 -13.44 -1.44 -9.02
N SER A 179 -14.70 -1.81 -9.25
CA SER A 179 -15.85 -1.37 -8.42
C SER A 179 -15.71 -1.70 -6.93
N ASP A 180 -14.99 -2.78 -6.59
CA ASP A 180 -14.85 -3.28 -5.22
C ASP A 180 -13.54 -2.90 -4.54
N ARG A 181 -12.60 -2.31 -5.29
CA ARG A 181 -11.27 -1.97 -4.77
C ARG A 181 -11.12 -0.48 -4.50
N LEU A 182 -10.49 -0.17 -3.38
CA LEU A 182 -10.04 1.15 -2.98
C LEU A 182 -8.52 1.24 -3.15
N ILE A 183 -8.01 2.33 -3.73
CA ILE A 183 -6.57 2.62 -3.78
C ILE A 183 -6.33 3.96 -3.07
N ILE A 184 -5.39 3.97 -2.12
CA ILE A 184 -4.89 5.20 -1.49
C ILE A 184 -3.40 5.31 -1.82
N PHE A 185 -3.04 6.36 -2.52
CA PHE A 185 -1.71 6.61 -3.05
C PHE A 185 -1.13 7.87 -2.40
N ALA A 186 -0.25 7.71 -1.41
CA ALA A 186 0.46 8.84 -0.83
C ALA A 186 1.64 9.24 -1.72
N THR A 187 1.74 10.51 -2.08
CA THR A 187 2.85 11.01 -2.89
C THR A 187 3.04 12.51 -2.72
N HIS A 188 4.29 12.97 -2.86
CA HIS A 188 4.63 14.38 -3.02
C HIS A 188 4.65 14.81 -4.50
N ASN A 189 4.59 13.85 -5.44
CA ASN A 189 4.60 14.13 -6.88
C ASN A 189 3.20 14.49 -7.39
N ARG A 190 2.98 15.79 -7.66
CA ARG A 190 1.68 16.30 -8.13
C ARG A 190 1.24 15.75 -9.50
N PHE A 191 2.17 15.35 -10.35
CA PHE A 191 1.84 14.74 -11.64
C PHE A 191 1.04 13.44 -11.46
N PHE A 192 1.46 12.58 -10.52
CA PHE A 192 0.72 11.35 -10.21
C PHE A 192 -0.53 11.63 -9.38
N ALA A 193 -0.42 12.53 -8.40
CA ALA A 193 -1.56 12.92 -7.56
C ALA A 193 -2.75 13.41 -8.37
N ASN A 194 -2.51 14.24 -9.39
CA ASN A 194 -3.56 14.77 -10.26
C ASN A 194 -4.24 13.73 -11.18
N LYS A 195 -3.75 12.49 -11.22
CA LYS A 195 -4.36 11.39 -12.00
C LYS A 195 -5.35 10.54 -11.19
N SER A 196 -5.55 10.87 -9.92
CA SER A 196 -6.53 10.19 -9.05
C SER A 196 -7.94 10.77 -9.22
N ASP A 197 -8.93 10.01 -8.72
CA ASP A 197 -10.33 10.46 -8.67
C ASP A 197 -10.55 11.53 -7.59
N CYS A 198 -9.81 11.42 -6.49
CA CYS A 198 -9.92 12.33 -5.36
C CYS A 198 -8.52 12.74 -4.88
N LEU A 199 -8.29 14.04 -4.79
CA LEU A 199 -7.07 14.62 -4.25
C LEU A 199 -7.32 15.12 -2.83
N LEU A 200 -6.60 14.54 -1.88
CA LEU A 200 -6.64 14.88 -0.46
C LEU A 200 -5.31 15.50 -0.04
N GLU A 201 -5.36 16.52 0.78
CA GLU A 201 -4.16 17.13 1.37
C GLU A 201 -4.13 16.91 2.88
N LEU A 202 -3.01 16.39 3.36
CA LEU A 202 -2.72 16.24 4.79
C LEU A 202 -1.80 17.36 5.25
N VAL A 203 -2.33 18.28 6.01
CA VAL A 203 -1.60 19.44 6.55
C VAL A 203 -1.87 19.56 8.04
N ASN A 204 -0.79 19.70 8.82
CA ASN A 204 -0.87 19.86 10.29
C ASN A 204 -1.74 18.79 10.97
N GLY A 205 -1.70 17.55 10.47
CA GLY A 205 -2.44 16.42 11.01
C GLY A 205 -3.94 16.39 10.66
N ASN A 206 -4.42 17.25 9.75
CA ASN A 206 -5.81 17.29 9.27
C ASN A 206 -5.88 16.96 7.78
N ILE A 207 -6.96 16.30 7.36
CA ILE A 207 -7.25 16.03 5.94
C ILE A 207 -8.16 17.11 5.38
N LYS A 208 -7.80 17.65 4.20
CA LYS A 208 -8.64 18.52 3.38
C LYS A 208 -8.83 17.86 2.01
N THR A 209 -10.05 17.87 1.51
CA THR A 209 -10.35 17.48 0.12
C THR A 209 -10.05 18.68 -0.77
N ILE A 210 -9.14 18.53 -1.74
CA ILE A 210 -8.79 19.61 -2.68
C ILE A 210 -9.65 19.49 -3.94
N ASN A 211 -9.79 18.26 -4.48
CA ASN A 211 -10.55 18.03 -5.71
C ASN A 211 -11.19 16.65 -5.70
N VAL A 212 -12.39 16.55 -6.26
CA VAL A 212 -13.08 15.29 -6.53
C VAL A 212 -13.47 15.31 -8.00
N ARG A 213 -12.93 14.41 -8.80
CA ARG A 213 -13.41 14.18 -10.17
C ARG A 213 -14.68 13.34 -10.08
N VAL A 214 -15.76 13.89 -10.60
CA VAL A 214 -17.07 13.24 -10.71
C VAL A 214 -17.06 12.25 -11.86
#